data_82113ff92d3de9cf797b6bb3ff7260c5
#
_entry.id   82113ff92d3de9cf797b6bb3ff7260c5
#
_cell.length_a   1.000
_cell.length_b   1.000
_cell.length_c   1.000
_cell.angle_alpha   90.00
_cell.angle_beta   90.00
_cell.angle_gamma   90.00
#
_symmetry.space_group_name_H-M   'P 1'
#
loop_
_entity.id
_entity.type
_entity.pdbx_description
1 polymer ?
#
loop_
_entity_poly.entity_id
_entity_poly.type
_entity_poly.pdbx_seq_one_letter_code
_entity_poly.pdbx_strand_id
1 'polypeptide(L)'
;MYTLFLLYTIDPNKLADWRAYAQAEFDPITESGGRITGYYAPTEFAGATSEAFATIDVGTMAEYEVYRAKLAAHPVHQENARKIEASGAIHSSYRAIIQKVEPEAAGK
;
A
#
# COMPACT_ATOMS: atom_id res chain seq x y z
N MET A 1 -8.65 14.21 -6.53
CA MET A 1 -8.40 12.98 -5.77
C MET A 1 -6.93 12.67 -5.76
N TYR A 2 -6.41 12.34 -4.60
CA TYR A 2 -5.01 11.95 -4.45
C TYR A 2 -4.88 10.44 -4.27
N THR A 3 -3.75 9.93 -4.68
CA THR A 3 -3.42 8.51 -4.54
C THR A 3 -2.15 8.37 -3.74
N LEU A 4 -2.19 7.53 -2.71
CA LEU A 4 -1.00 7.15 -1.97
C LEU A 4 -0.31 6.03 -2.75
N PHE A 5 0.94 6.27 -3.11
CA PHE A 5 1.79 5.28 -3.76
C PHE A 5 2.82 4.76 -2.77
N LEU A 6 2.90 3.45 -2.65
CA LEU A 6 3.86 2.78 -1.78
C LEU A 6 4.74 1.86 -2.62
N LEU A 7 6.05 2.03 -2.45
CA LEU A 7 7.04 1.10 -3.00
C LEU A 7 7.74 0.44 -1.83
N TYR A 8 7.66 -0.89 -1.78
CA TYR A 8 8.34 -1.68 -0.75
C TYR A 8 9.57 -2.34 -1.35
N THR A 9 10.70 -2.22 -0.64
CA THR A 9 11.84 -3.08 -0.90
C THR A 9 11.77 -4.24 0.08
N ILE A 10 11.63 -5.44 -0.45
CA ILE A 10 11.35 -6.64 0.35
C ILE A 10 12.48 -7.66 0.21
N ASP A 11 12.55 -8.55 1.20
CA ASP A 11 13.41 -9.72 1.12
C ASP A 11 12.75 -10.74 0.18
N PRO A 12 13.37 -11.08 -0.98
CA PRO A 12 12.76 -12.01 -1.92
C PRO A 12 12.54 -13.41 -1.33
N ASN A 13 13.28 -13.77 -0.28
CA ASN A 13 13.11 -15.04 0.42
C ASN A 13 11.92 -15.04 1.39
N LYS A 14 11.32 -13.86 1.61
CA LYS A 14 10.18 -13.68 2.52
C LYS A 14 8.96 -13.12 1.81
N LEU A 15 8.83 -13.42 0.53
CA LEU A 15 7.69 -12.96 -0.27
C LEU A 15 6.36 -13.44 0.30
N ALA A 16 6.30 -14.64 0.83
CA ALA A 16 5.09 -15.18 1.44
C ALA A 16 4.66 -14.34 2.65
N ASP A 17 5.60 -13.90 3.48
CA ASP A 17 5.31 -13.03 4.62
C ASP A 17 4.78 -11.68 4.16
N TRP A 18 5.38 -11.11 3.11
CA TRP A 18 4.90 -9.83 2.56
C TRP A 18 3.48 -9.98 1.97
N ARG A 19 3.22 -11.08 1.25
CA ARG A 19 1.87 -11.34 0.70
C ARG A 19 0.83 -11.45 1.80
N ALA A 20 1.16 -12.16 2.88
CA ALA A 20 0.26 -12.27 4.04
C ALA A 20 -0.01 -10.90 4.67
N TYR A 21 1.02 -10.08 4.78
CA TYR A 21 0.90 -8.69 5.25
C TYR A 21 -0.05 -7.88 4.35
N ALA A 22 0.18 -7.92 3.05
CA ALA A 22 -0.65 -7.18 2.09
C ALA A 22 -2.11 -7.62 2.15
N GLN A 23 -2.36 -8.92 2.19
CA GLN A 23 -3.72 -9.46 2.31
C GLN A 23 -4.40 -9.00 3.59
N ALA A 24 -3.69 -9.01 4.71
CA ALA A 24 -4.24 -8.59 6.00
C ALA A 24 -4.49 -7.08 6.09
N GLU A 25 -3.86 -6.28 5.23
CA GLU A 25 -4.05 -4.82 5.21
C GLU A 25 -5.32 -4.37 4.49
N PHE A 26 -5.93 -5.21 3.65
CA PHE A 26 -7.10 -4.80 2.87
C PHE A 26 -8.24 -4.25 3.75
N ASP A 27 -8.62 -4.98 4.77
CA ASP A 27 -9.73 -4.55 5.63
C ASP A 27 -9.40 -3.30 6.45
N PRO A 28 -8.26 -3.24 7.18
CA PRO A 28 -7.91 -2.02 7.93
C PRO A 28 -7.82 -0.77 7.05
N ILE A 29 -7.24 -0.87 5.87
CA ILE A 29 -7.12 0.26 4.94
C ILE A 29 -8.51 0.72 4.49
N THR A 30 -9.35 -0.21 4.08
CA THR A 30 -10.72 0.09 3.63
C THR A 30 -11.55 0.70 4.75
N GLU A 31 -11.48 0.13 5.93
CA GLU A 31 -12.21 0.62 7.11
C GLU A 31 -11.74 1.99 7.57
N SER A 32 -10.50 2.34 7.27
CA SER A 32 -9.93 3.64 7.62
C SER A 32 -10.21 4.72 6.58
N GLY A 33 -10.80 4.37 5.43
CA GLY A 33 -11.21 5.31 4.40
C GLY A 33 -10.37 5.29 3.13
N GLY A 34 -9.39 4.40 3.03
CA GLY A 34 -8.61 4.20 1.81
C GLY A 34 -9.31 3.26 0.83
N ARG A 35 -9.15 3.53 -0.45
CA ARG A 35 -9.63 2.63 -1.49
C ARG A 35 -8.44 2.03 -2.22
N ILE A 36 -8.18 0.76 -1.96
CA ILE A 36 -7.06 0.06 -2.58
C ILE A 36 -7.37 -0.16 -4.05
N THR A 37 -6.53 0.39 -4.92
CA THR A 37 -6.61 0.17 -6.36
C THR A 37 -5.67 -0.91 -6.82
N GLY A 38 -4.68 -1.27 -6.02
CA GLY A 38 -3.83 -2.42 -6.28
C GLY A 38 -2.79 -2.65 -5.21
N TYR A 39 -2.50 -3.91 -4.97
CA TYR A 39 -1.33 -4.41 -4.28
C TYR A 39 -0.62 -5.34 -5.25
N TYR A 40 0.66 -5.13 -5.47
CA TYR A 40 1.40 -5.85 -6.51
C TYR A 40 2.66 -6.46 -5.94
N ALA A 41 2.78 -7.76 -6.10
CA ALA A 41 3.98 -8.50 -5.74
C ALA A 41 4.89 -8.67 -6.96
N PRO A 42 6.20 -8.80 -6.77
CA PRO A 42 7.09 -9.09 -7.87
C PRO A 42 6.85 -10.50 -8.41
N THR A 43 7.23 -10.69 -9.67
CA THR A 43 7.22 -12.01 -10.32
C THR A 43 8.64 -12.36 -10.75
N GLU A 44 8.84 -13.63 -11.12
CA GLU A 44 10.11 -14.09 -11.65
C GLU A 44 10.26 -13.81 -13.15
N PHE A 45 9.22 -13.28 -13.79
CA PHE A 45 9.21 -13.12 -15.24
C PHE A 45 9.97 -11.88 -15.72
N ALA A 46 9.83 -10.77 -15.00
CA ALA A 46 10.54 -9.54 -15.36
C ALA A 46 10.52 -8.57 -14.18
N GLY A 47 11.53 -7.70 -14.12
CA GLY A 47 11.67 -6.70 -13.07
C GLY A 47 12.41 -7.23 -11.86
N ALA A 48 12.53 -6.36 -10.85
CA ALA A 48 13.23 -6.70 -9.61
C ALA A 48 12.36 -7.60 -8.74
N THR A 49 12.93 -8.70 -8.26
CA THR A 49 12.24 -9.64 -7.37
C THR A 49 12.10 -9.11 -5.93
N SER A 50 12.70 -7.97 -5.66
CA SER A 50 12.71 -7.35 -4.32
C SER A 50 11.80 -6.12 -4.20
N GLU A 51 10.95 -5.85 -5.19
CA GLU A 51 10.08 -4.67 -5.19
C GLU A 51 8.62 -5.04 -5.28
N ALA A 52 7.82 -4.44 -4.41
CA ALA A 52 6.37 -4.60 -4.37
C ALA A 52 5.72 -3.22 -4.29
N PHE A 53 4.47 -3.11 -4.73
CA PHE A 53 3.81 -1.82 -4.87
C PHE A 53 2.40 -1.87 -4.28
N ALA A 54 1.92 -0.70 -3.85
CA ALA A 54 0.52 -0.50 -3.51
C ALA A 54 0.07 0.87 -3.98
N THR A 55 -1.17 0.96 -4.45
CA THR A 55 -1.82 2.23 -4.77
C THR A 55 -3.16 2.29 -4.04
N ILE A 56 -3.38 3.41 -3.33
CA ILE A 56 -4.54 3.60 -2.47
C ILE A 56 -5.10 4.99 -2.72
N ASP A 57 -6.33 5.06 -3.22
CA ASP A 57 -7.00 6.35 -3.38
C ASP A 57 -7.46 6.85 -2.01
N VAL A 58 -7.18 8.10 -1.70
CA VAL A 58 -7.42 8.68 -0.38
C VAL A 58 -8.27 9.95 -0.41
N GLY A 59 -8.69 10.40 -1.59
CA GLY A 59 -9.56 11.57 -1.73
C GLY A 59 -8.79 12.88 -1.65
N THR A 60 -9.27 13.79 -0.79
CA THR A 60 -8.61 15.07 -0.54
C THR A 60 -7.48 14.91 0.47
N MET A 61 -6.64 15.96 0.61
CA MET A 61 -5.59 15.92 1.63
C MET A 61 -6.16 15.87 3.05
N ALA A 62 -7.29 16.53 3.30
CA ALA A 62 -7.95 16.44 4.60
C ALA A 62 -8.43 15.01 4.88
N GLU A 63 -9.00 14.35 3.88
CA GLU A 63 -9.42 12.94 3.99
C GLU A 63 -8.23 12.01 4.18
N TYR A 64 -7.11 12.31 3.53
CA TYR A 64 -5.88 11.55 3.71
C TYR A 64 -5.38 11.63 5.16
N GLU A 65 -5.42 12.81 5.77
CA GLU A 65 -5.00 12.96 7.17
C GLU A 65 -5.89 12.16 8.11
N VAL A 66 -7.20 12.17 7.88
CA VAL A 66 -8.15 11.35 8.65
C VAL A 66 -7.86 9.87 8.45
N TYR A 67 -7.64 9.45 7.22
CA TYR A 67 -7.29 8.07 6.88
C TYR A 67 -6.04 7.61 7.65
N ARG A 68 -4.98 8.43 7.63
CA ARG A 68 -3.73 8.07 8.33
C ARG A 68 -3.94 7.89 9.82
N ALA A 69 -4.69 8.79 10.45
CA ALA A 69 -4.97 8.70 11.88
C ALA A 69 -5.78 7.45 12.22
N LYS A 70 -6.79 7.15 11.42
CA LYS A 70 -7.63 5.95 11.63
C LYS A 70 -6.84 4.67 11.44
N LEU A 71 -6.02 4.60 10.40
CA LEU A 71 -5.21 3.41 10.14
C LEU A 71 -4.20 3.18 11.25
N ALA A 72 -3.51 4.24 11.70
CA ALA A 72 -2.55 4.13 12.80
C ALA A 72 -3.18 3.62 14.09
N ALA A 73 -4.45 3.94 14.33
CA ALA A 73 -5.20 3.52 15.51
C ALA A 73 -5.89 2.16 15.33
N HIS A 74 -5.92 1.62 14.13
CA HIS A 74 -6.63 0.39 13.84
C HIS A 74 -5.90 -0.81 14.45
N PRO A 75 -6.54 -1.60 15.33
CA PRO A 75 -5.83 -2.67 16.04
C PRO A 75 -5.34 -3.79 15.13
N VAL A 76 -6.07 -4.10 14.06
CA VAL A 76 -5.66 -5.11 13.09
C VAL A 76 -4.42 -4.65 12.32
N HIS A 77 -4.38 -3.37 11.92
CA HIS A 77 -3.21 -2.79 11.29
C HIS A 77 -1.99 -2.82 12.21
N GLN A 78 -2.17 -2.45 13.47
CA GLN A 78 -1.08 -2.45 14.46
C GLN A 78 -0.49 -3.84 14.63
N GLU A 79 -1.34 -4.86 14.74
CA GLU A 79 -0.90 -6.24 14.86
C GLU A 79 -0.18 -6.71 13.60
N ASN A 80 -0.73 -6.37 12.42
CA ASN A 80 -0.15 -6.72 11.14
C ASN A 80 1.22 -6.06 10.95
N ALA A 81 1.34 -4.78 11.30
CA ALA A 81 2.60 -4.04 11.25
C ALA A 81 3.67 -4.67 12.14
N ARG A 82 3.26 -5.10 13.34
CA ARG A 82 4.18 -5.76 14.28
C ARG A 82 4.69 -7.09 13.72
N LYS A 83 3.81 -7.88 13.11
CA LYS A 83 4.18 -9.17 12.52
C LYS A 83 5.15 -9.00 11.36
N ILE A 84 4.88 -8.07 10.46
CA ILE A 84 5.76 -7.88 9.30
C ILE A 84 7.12 -7.33 9.72
N GLU A 85 7.16 -6.45 10.70
CA GLU A 85 8.41 -5.93 11.25
C GLU A 85 9.24 -7.07 11.86
N ALA A 86 8.61 -7.92 12.66
CA ALA A 86 9.29 -9.07 13.28
C ALA A 86 9.83 -10.05 12.24
N SER A 87 9.16 -10.19 11.10
CA SER A 87 9.61 -11.10 10.03
C SER A 87 10.86 -10.61 9.30
N GLY A 88 11.09 -9.29 9.28
CA GLY A 88 12.16 -8.68 8.50
C GLY A 88 11.90 -8.68 7.00
N ALA A 89 10.68 -8.95 6.56
CA ALA A 89 10.35 -9.06 5.13
C ALA A 89 10.45 -7.73 4.39
N ILE A 90 10.18 -6.62 5.05
CA ILE A 90 10.28 -5.28 4.45
C ILE A 90 11.59 -4.65 4.88
N HIS A 91 12.48 -4.39 3.92
CA HIS A 91 13.76 -3.73 4.18
C HIS A 91 13.60 -2.22 4.25
N SER A 92 12.79 -1.66 3.37
CA SER A 92 12.49 -0.23 3.34
C SER A 92 11.19 0.02 2.59
N SER A 93 10.63 1.20 2.77
CA SER A 93 9.46 1.62 2.01
C SER A 93 9.60 3.07 1.58
N TYR A 94 9.05 3.37 0.41
CA TYR A 94 8.96 4.71 -0.14
C TYR A 94 7.47 5.06 -0.27
N ARG A 95 7.14 6.28 0.11
CA ARG A 95 5.75 6.77 0.07
C ARG A 95 5.70 8.07 -0.71
N ALA A 96 4.72 8.19 -1.58
CA ALA A 96 4.46 9.42 -2.31
C ALA A 96 2.95 9.67 -2.41
N ILE A 97 2.57 10.93 -2.42
CA ILE A 97 1.21 11.34 -2.75
C ILE A 97 1.24 11.80 -4.19
N ILE A 98 0.48 11.13 -5.02
CA ILE A 98 0.45 11.37 -6.46
C ILE A 98 -0.96 11.67 -6.91
N GLN A 99 -1.09 12.19 -8.11
CA GLN A 99 -2.38 12.49 -8.72
C GLN A 99 -2.48 11.76 -10.05
N LYS A 100 -3.59 11.06 -10.24
CA LYS A 100 -3.83 10.36 -11.49
C LYS A 100 -4.00 11.37 -12.62
N VAL A 101 -3.27 11.15 -13.70
CA VAL A 101 -3.45 11.92 -14.93
C VAL A 101 -4.63 11.32 -15.68
N GLU A 102 -5.64 12.14 -15.92
CA GLU A 102 -6.82 11.72 -16.66
C GLU A 102 -6.65 12.02 -18.14
N PRO A 103 -7.20 11.18 -19.02
CA PRO A 103 -7.23 11.51 -20.44
C PRO A 103 -8.14 12.72 -20.67
N GLU A 104 -7.91 13.44 -21.75
CA GLU A 104 -8.80 14.49 -22.17
C GLU A 104 -10.20 13.92 -22.39
N ALA A 105 -11.23 14.63 -21.93
CA ALA A 105 -12.57 14.11 -21.99
C ALA A 105 -13.00 13.80 -23.41
N ALA A 106 -13.67 12.65 -23.62
CA ALA A 106 -14.16 12.24 -24.91
C ALA A 106 -15.11 13.27 -25.49
N GLY A 107 -15.07 13.46 -26.79
CA GLY A 107 -15.92 14.44 -27.49
C GLY A 107 -15.39 15.85 -27.47
N LYS A 108 -14.25 16.04 -26.94
CA LYS A 108 -13.57 17.34 -26.98
C LYS A 108 -12.76 17.52 -28.21
#